data_18d30b7df59f04424bfec04855d170f4
#
_entry.id   18d30b7df59f04424bfec04855d170f4
#
_cell.length_a   1.000
_cell.length_b   1.000
_cell.length_c   1.000
_cell.angle_alpha   90.00
_cell.angle_beta   90.00
_cell.angle_gamma   90.00
#
_symmetry.space_group_name_H-M   'P 1'
#
loop_
_entity.id
_entity.type
_entity.pdbx_description
1 polymer ?
#
loop_
_entity_poly.entity_id
_entity_poly.type
_entity_poly.pdbx_seq_one_letter_code
_entity_poly.pdbx_strand_id
1 'polypeptide(L)'
;MLLRTMCLLLLLLTASGLQARPHPGLGTELAQVRTDDGQTLAVWSRVPAQPRGTILLVHGRTWSALPNFDLQVADEPRDARSVLAALAQAGYAAYAVDLRGYGGSARDRSGWNTPARAVADVDAVLSWVAHQHPQLPPPALLGYSNGARVALLIAQQHPQAVSALVLYGFPDDVDAAPDTTPAPAQPLRARTTAAAAGEDFITANAAPLSVRAAYVAQAVSADPVRTDWRAMEQFAFQPEQVTTLPVLLLRGVDDPIATQADNAHLYARLRSEDRSWVTLPHADHVAHVEDTHAAWVDAVVSFLRRPR
;
A
#
# COMPACT_ATOMS: atom_id res chain seq x y z
N MET A 1 38.02 -19.12 -59.62
CA MET A 1 37.95 -19.26 -58.16
C MET A 1 37.25 -18.01 -57.59
N LEU A 2 35.95 -18.08 -57.40
CA LEU A 2 35.17 -16.94 -56.85
C LEU A 2 34.94 -17.18 -55.37
N LEU A 3 35.48 -16.28 -54.52
CA LEU A 3 35.24 -16.27 -53.08
C LEU A 3 33.92 -15.54 -52.80
N ARG A 4 32.91 -16.23 -52.30
CA ARG A 4 31.61 -15.67 -51.86
C ARG A 4 31.73 -15.25 -50.40
N THR A 5 31.75 -13.97 -50.18
CA THR A 5 31.67 -13.35 -48.84
C THR A 5 30.22 -13.33 -48.42
N MET A 6 29.88 -14.07 -47.36
CA MET A 6 28.54 -14.13 -46.77
C MET A 6 28.49 -13.12 -45.63
N CYS A 7 27.81 -11.99 -45.85
CA CYS A 7 27.50 -11.01 -44.79
C CYS A 7 26.38 -11.57 -43.91
N LEU A 8 26.72 -11.85 -42.66
CA LEU A 8 25.74 -12.17 -41.61
C LEU A 8 25.16 -10.87 -41.06
N LEU A 9 23.92 -10.57 -41.43
CA LEU A 9 23.17 -9.46 -40.83
C LEU A 9 22.65 -9.91 -39.46
N LEU A 10 23.24 -9.41 -38.35
CA LEU A 10 22.70 -9.58 -37.00
C LEU A 10 21.54 -8.59 -36.85
N LEU A 11 20.30 -9.08 -36.88
CA LEU A 11 19.13 -8.34 -36.46
C LEU A 11 19.12 -8.27 -34.92
N LEU A 12 19.52 -7.12 -34.38
CA LEU A 12 19.27 -6.76 -33.00
C LEU A 12 17.76 -6.47 -32.84
N LEU A 13 17.00 -7.45 -32.39
CA LEU A 13 15.64 -7.24 -31.87
C LEU A 13 15.74 -6.49 -30.54
N THR A 14 15.63 -5.16 -30.59
CA THR A 14 15.32 -4.35 -29.41
C THR A 14 13.91 -4.66 -28.99
N ALA A 15 13.76 -5.45 -27.94
CA ALA A 15 12.48 -5.60 -27.26
C ALA A 15 12.10 -4.25 -26.64
N SER A 16 11.39 -3.43 -27.40
CA SER A 16 10.70 -2.25 -26.88
C SER A 16 9.61 -2.78 -25.98
N GLY A 17 9.84 -2.74 -24.66
CA GLY A 17 8.80 -2.98 -23.69
C GLY A 17 7.64 -2.01 -23.99
N LEU A 18 6.47 -2.55 -24.33
CA LEU A 18 5.23 -1.78 -24.42
C LEU A 18 4.95 -1.24 -23.01
N GLN A 19 5.41 -0.03 -22.72
CA GLN A 19 4.93 0.73 -21.59
C GLN A 19 3.49 1.13 -21.89
N ALA A 20 2.54 0.52 -21.19
CA ALA A 20 1.16 0.96 -21.22
C ALA A 20 1.11 2.44 -20.82
N ARG A 21 0.71 3.32 -21.75
CA ARG A 21 0.46 4.72 -21.45
C ARG A 21 -0.82 4.81 -20.61
N PRO A 22 -0.83 5.53 -19.49
CA PRO A 22 -2.05 5.73 -18.71
C PRO A 22 -3.15 6.35 -19.59
N HIS A 23 -4.27 5.67 -19.71
CA HIS A 23 -5.44 6.24 -20.35
C HIS A 23 -6.25 7.01 -19.31
N PRO A 24 -6.66 8.26 -19.58
CA PRO A 24 -7.42 9.04 -18.62
C PRO A 24 -8.83 8.44 -18.44
N GLY A 25 -9.09 7.88 -17.29
CA GLY A 25 -10.41 8.02 -16.69
C GLY A 25 -11.44 6.90 -16.78
N LEU A 26 -11.13 5.64 -17.06
CA LEU A 26 -12.19 4.60 -17.10
C LEU A 26 -11.75 3.24 -16.54
N GLY A 27 -11.36 3.19 -15.29
CA GLY A 27 -11.08 1.93 -14.61
C GLY A 27 -9.72 1.89 -13.95
N THR A 28 -9.51 0.84 -13.15
CA THR A 28 -8.23 0.57 -12.51
C THR A 28 -7.32 -0.14 -13.52
N GLU A 29 -6.12 0.38 -13.70
CA GLU A 29 -5.11 -0.19 -14.60
C GLU A 29 -4.13 -1.03 -13.79
N LEU A 30 -3.62 -2.10 -14.41
CA LEU A 30 -2.60 -2.98 -13.83
C LEU A 30 -1.26 -2.76 -14.56
N ALA A 31 -0.22 -2.47 -13.80
CA ALA A 31 1.16 -2.50 -14.25
C ALA A 31 1.94 -3.61 -13.54
N GLN A 32 3.05 -4.02 -14.13
CA GLN A 32 3.99 -4.99 -13.56
C GLN A 32 5.31 -4.28 -13.31
N VAL A 33 5.76 -4.27 -12.05
CA VAL A 33 7.03 -3.66 -11.64
C VAL A 33 8.01 -4.75 -11.25
N ARG A 34 9.20 -4.74 -11.84
CA ARG A 34 10.25 -5.70 -11.54
C ARG A 34 11.15 -5.19 -10.43
N THR A 35 11.39 -6.01 -9.42
CA THR A 35 12.28 -5.73 -8.30
C THR A 35 13.74 -6.09 -8.62
N ASP A 36 14.66 -5.71 -7.75
CA ASP A 36 16.12 -5.97 -7.86
C ASP A 36 16.47 -7.45 -7.94
N ASP A 37 15.72 -8.30 -7.23
CA ASP A 37 15.89 -9.76 -7.22
C ASP A 37 15.12 -10.47 -8.35
N GLY A 38 14.50 -9.69 -9.27
CA GLY A 38 13.81 -10.19 -10.44
C GLY A 38 12.36 -10.63 -10.19
N GLN A 39 11.83 -10.44 -8.97
CA GLN A 39 10.41 -10.65 -8.70
C GLN A 39 9.56 -9.62 -9.45
N THR A 40 8.33 -9.96 -9.75
CA THR A 40 7.37 -9.05 -10.39
C THR A 40 6.25 -8.75 -9.42
N LEU A 41 5.96 -7.46 -9.22
CA LEU A 41 4.89 -6.96 -8.38
C LEU A 41 3.78 -6.38 -9.23
N ALA A 42 2.54 -6.67 -8.89
CA ALA A 42 1.36 -6.04 -9.45
C ALA A 42 1.16 -4.67 -8.80
N VAL A 43 0.95 -3.66 -9.64
CA VAL A 43 0.68 -2.28 -9.20
C VAL A 43 -0.58 -1.81 -9.90
N TRP A 44 -1.61 -1.56 -9.11
CA TRP A 44 -2.90 -1.06 -9.56
C TRP A 44 -2.89 0.46 -9.54
N SER A 45 -3.52 1.10 -10.51
CA SER A 45 -3.49 2.55 -10.58
C SER A 45 -4.75 3.19 -11.14
N ARG A 46 -5.01 4.42 -10.69
CA ARG A 46 -5.93 5.36 -11.31
C ARG A 46 -5.25 6.71 -11.46
N VAL A 47 -5.08 7.16 -12.70
CA VAL A 47 -4.27 8.33 -13.02
C VAL A 47 -5.13 9.36 -13.73
N PRO A 48 -5.37 10.57 -13.16
CA PRO A 48 -6.06 11.64 -13.86
C PRO A 48 -5.19 12.23 -14.96
N ALA A 49 -5.81 12.89 -15.93
CA ALA A 49 -5.11 13.44 -17.10
C ALA A 49 -3.98 14.42 -16.73
N GLN A 50 -4.15 15.17 -15.66
CA GLN A 50 -3.17 16.15 -15.16
C GLN A 50 -3.02 15.99 -13.65
N PRO A 51 -2.22 15.04 -13.18
CA PRO A 51 -2.01 14.83 -11.75
C PRO A 51 -1.21 15.98 -11.15
N ARG A 52 -1.63 16.44 -9.96
CA ARG A 52 -0.91 17.43 -9.14
C ARG A 52 0.17 16.81 -8.25
N GLY A 53 0.14 15.52 -8.10
CA GLY A 53 1.07 14.73 -7.28
C GLY A 53 0.79 13.26 -7.46
N THR A 54 1.64 12.44 -6.87
CA THR A 54 1.52 10.98 -6.90
C THR A 54 1.42 10.44 -5.49
N ILE A 55 0.71 9.32 -5.31
CA ILE A 55 0.62 8.62 -4.03
C ILE A 55 0.68 7.11 -4.27
N LEU A 56 1.52 6.43 -3.47
CA LEU A 56 1.57 4.98 -3.40
C LEU A 56 0.90 4.49 -2.11
N LEU A 57 0.01 3.52 -2.24
CA LEU A 57 -0.68 2.87 -1.14
C LEU A 57 -0.13 1.45 -0.93
N VAL A 58 0.14 1.11 0.33
CA VAL A 58 0.62 -0.21 0.76
C VAL A 58 -0.40 -0.82 1.70
N HIS A 59 -0.92 -1.99 1.34
CA HIS A 59 -2.00 -2.67 2.06
C HIS A 59 -1.56 -3.31 3.38
N GLY A 60 -2.52 -3.76 4.17
CA GLY A 60 -2.34 -4.45 5.45
C GLY A 60 -1.79 -5.89 5.30
N ARG A 61 -1.83 -6.65 6.40
CA ARG A 61 -1.15 -7.96 6.46
C ARG A 61 -1.88 -9.08 5.72
N THR A 62 -3.22 -9.07 5.69
CA THR A 62 -3.98 -10.26 5.28
C THR A 62 -4.46 -10.17 3.83
N TRP A 63 -4.81 -9.00 3.36
CA TRP A 63 -5.47 -8.79 2.08
C TRP A 63 -4.72 -7.79 1.21
N SER A 64 -4.73 -8.04 -0.09
CA SER A 64 -4.06 -7.26 -1.14
C SER A 64 -4.66 -5.88 -1.39
N ALA A 65 -4.16 -5.19 -2.39
CA ALA A 65 -4.51 -3.82 -2.69
C ALA A 65 -5.97 -3.62 -3.12
N LEU A 66 -6.52 -4.46 -4.00
CA LEU A 66 -7.85 -4.22 -4.56
C LEU A 66 -8.99 -4.25 -3.53
N PRO A 67 -9.11 -5.27 -2.65
CA PRO A 67 -10.18 -5.26 -1.65
C PRO A 67 -10.04 -4.07 -0.68
N ASN A 68 -8.83 -3.59 -0.41
CA ASN A 68 -8.59 -2.46 0.48
C ASN A 68 -8.78 -1.10 -0.22
N PHE A 69 -8.29 -0.94 -1.46
CA PHE A 69 -8.18 0.40 -2.04
C PHE A 69 -9.01 0.62 -3.32
N ASP A 70 -9.66 -0.42 -3.83
CA ASP A 70 -10.55 -0.32 -5.00
C ASP A 70 -11.80 -1.19 -4.86
N LEU A 71 -12.38 -1.22 -3.65
CA LEU A 71 -13.56 -2.01 -3.36
C LEU A 71 -14.73 -1.58 -4.25
N GLN A 72 -15.31 -2.55 -4.97
CA GLN A 72 -16.51 -2.36 -5.79
C GLN A 72 -17.69 -3.09 -5.17
N VAL A 73 -18.80 -2.40 -4.98
CA VAL A 73 -20.02 -2.90 -4.35
C VAL A 73 -21.17 -2.82 -5.36
N ALA A 74 -21.82 -3.95 -5.64
CA ALA A 74 -22.81 -4.03 -6.72
C ALA A 74 -24.02 -3.11 -6.52
N ASP A 75 -24.43 -2.92 -5.28
CA ASP A 75 -25.62 -2.13 -4.92
C ASP A 75 -25.32 -0.66 -4.61
N GLU A 76 -24.07 -0.23 -4.77
CA GLU A 76 -23.65 1.16 -4.61
C GLU A 76 -23.23 1.76 -5.96
N PRO A 77 -23.20 3.10 -6.07
CA PRO A 77 -22.61 3.75 -7.24
C PRO A 77 -21.18 3.25 -7.49
N ARG A 78 -20.82 3.11 -8.76
CA ARG A 78 -19.47 2.71 -9.13
C ARG A 78 -18.44 3.59 -8.41
N ASP A 79 -17.40 2.97 -7.91
CA ASP A 79 -16.27 3.62 -7.21
C ASP A 79 -16.61 4.29 -5.86
N ALA A 80 -17.85 4.11 -5.33
CA ALA A 80 -18.27 4.74 -4.08
C ALA A 80 -17.37 4.38 -2.87
N ARG A 81 -16.72 3.22 -2.92
CA ARG A 81 -15.78 2.72 -1.88
C ARG A 81 -14.34 2.61 -2.39
N SER A 82 -14.03 3.17 -3.56
CA SER A 82 -12.69 3.12 -4.14
C SER A 82 -11.83 4.28 -3.65
N VAL A 83 -10.83 3.99 -2.83
CA VAL A 83 -9.80 4.95 -2.41
C VAL A 83 -8.99 5.43 -3.62
N LEU A 84 -8.62 4.52 -4.54
CA LEU A 84 -7.91 4.89 -5.76
C LEU A 84 -8.69 5.89 -6.61
N ALA A 85 -10.00 5.67 -6.78
CA ALA A 85 -10.86 6.59 -7.54
C ALA A 85 -11.00 7.94 -6.83
N ALA A 86 -11.21 7.94 -5.52
CA ALA A 86 -11.37 9.17 -4.74
C ALA A 86 -10.10 10.03 -4.77
N LEU A 87 -8.92 9.42 -4.64
CA LEU A 87 -7.63 10.11 -4.77
C LEU A 87 -7.41 10.64 -6.19
N ALA A 88 -7.77 9.87 -7.22
CA ALA A 88 -7.69 10.32 -8.61
C ALA A 88 -8.64 11.51 -8.89
N GLN A 89 -9.86 11.48 -8.35
CA GLN A 89 -10.80 12.61 -8.41
C GLN A 89 -10.27 13.84 -7.67
N ALA A 90 -9.52 13.65 -6.59
CA ALA A 90 -8.84 14.73 -5.88
C ALA A 90 -7.62 15.29 -6.62
N GLY A 91 -7.25 14.69 -7.77
CA GLY A 91 -6.16 15.12 -8.65
C GLY A 91 -4.82 14.46 -8.40
N TYR A 92 -4.77 13.33 -7.71
CA TYR A 92 -3.54 12.56 -7.50
C TYR A 92 -3.47 11.34 -8.41
N ALA A 93 -2.31 11.06 -9.00
CA ALA A 93 -2.06 9.76 -9.60
C ALA A 93 -1.90 8.75 -8.45
N ALA A 94 -2.92 7.92 -8.25
CA ALA A 94 -3.00 6.96 -7.15
C ALA A 94 -2.56 5.58 -7.62
N TYR A 95 -1.63 4.99 -6.88
CA TYR A 95 -1.07 3.66 -7.11
C TYR A 95 -1.24 2.82 -5.86
N ALA A 96 -1.50 1.53 -6.02
CA ALA A 96 -1.55 0.57 -4.93
C ALA A 96 -0.79 -0.69 -5.32
N VAL A 97 0.18 -1.09 -4.52
CA VAL A 97 1.00 -2.27 -4.77
C VAL A 97 0.41 -3.49 -4.07
N ASP A 98 0.37 -4.62 -4.75
CA ASP A 98 0.29 -5.92 -4.10
C ASP A 98 1.70 -6.34 -3.70
N LEU A 99 1.98 -6.43 -2.41
CA LEU A 99 3.26 -6.95 -1.92
C LEU A 99 3.43 -8.42 -2.37
N ARG A 100 4.67 -8.91 -2.44
CA ARG A 100 4.91 -10.28 -2.88
C ARG A 100 4.12 -11.31 -2.07
N GLY A 101 3.46 -12.21 -2.79
CA GLY A 101 2.58 -13.22 -2.23
C GLY A 101 1.14 -12.77 -1.99
N TYR A 102 0.80 -11.53 -2.38
CA TYR A 102 -0.55 -10.98 -2.32
C TYR A 102 -1.11 -10.73 -3.72
N GLY A 103 -2.41 -10.86 -3.86
CA GLY A 103 -3.16 -10.49 -5.05
C GLY A 103 -2.52 -10.97 -6.36
N GLY A 104 -2.18 -10.02 -7.23
CA GLY A 104 -1.52 -10.26 -8.51
C GLY A 104 -0.01 -10.48 -8.43
N SER A 105 0.62 -10.34 -7.26
CA SER A 105 2.07 -10.53 -7.06
C SER A 105 2.42 -11.95 -6.66
N ALA A 106 3.34 -12.57 -7.38
CA ALA A 106 3.76 -13.93 -7.08
C ALA A 106 4.47 -14.01 -5.69
N ARG A 107 4.40 -15.20 -5.09
CA ARG A 107 5.13 -15.49 -3.85
C ARG A 107 6.63 -15.54 -4.11
N ASP A 108 7.40 -15.13 -3.11
CA ASP A 108 8.82 -15.43 -3.06
C ASP A 108 9.07 -16.95 -3.11
N ARG A 109 10.23 -17.35 -3.65
CA ARG A 109 10.63 -18.76 -3.72
C ARG A 109 10.73 -19.43 -2.34
N SER A 110 11.09 -18.67 -1.30
CA SER A 110 11.10 -19.14 0.08
C SER A 110 9.68 -19.34 0.64
N GLY A 111 8.68 -18.66 0.07
CA GLY A 111 7.31 -18.59 0.58
C GLY A 111 7.12 -17.61 1.73
N TRP A 112 8.19 -16.89 2.13
CA TRP A 112 8.19 -15.89 3.18
C TRP A 112 8.19 -14.48 2.62
N ASN A 113 7.52 -13.56 3.31
CA ASN A 113 7.81 -12.13 3.20
C ASN A 113 8.58 -11.68 4.46
N THR A 114 9.44 -10.67 4.32
CA THR A 114 10.21 -10.10 5.43
C THR A 114 10.11 -8.58 5.40
N PRO A 115 10.29 -7.88 6.53
CA PRO A 115 10.31 -6.42 6.55
C PRO A 115 11.31 -5.81 5.56
N ALA A 116 12.55 -6.32 5.54
CA ALA A 116 13.57 -5.83 4.63
C ALA A 116 13.20 -6.03 3.15
N ARG A 117 12.60 -7.17 2.81
CA ARG A 117 12.15 -7.44 1.44
C ARG A 117 10.95 -6.57 1.05
N ALA A 118 10.02 -6.34 1.96
CA ALA A 118 8.89 -5.45 1.72
C ALA A 118 9.34 -3.99 1.52
N VAL A 119 10.35 -3.54 2.27
CA VAL A 119 10.98 -2.22 2.06
C VAL A 119 11.58 -2.14 0.67
N ALA A 120 12.41 -3.10 0.25
CA ALA A 120 13.03 -3.11 -1.08
C ALA A 120 11.98 -3.17 -2.22
N ASP A 121 10.91 -3.94 -2.02
CA ASP A 121 9.80 -4.02 -2.98
C ASP A 121 9.06 -2.67 -3.13
N VAL A 122 8.73 -2.03 -2.02
CA VAL A 122 8.04 -0.72 -2.03
C VAL A 122 8.96 0.36 -2.60
N ASP A 123 10.25 0.34 -2.28
CA ASP A 123 11.24 1.29 -2.83
C ASP A 123 11.37 1.16 -4.36
N ALA A 124 11.36 -0.06 -4.89
CA ALA A 124 11.33 -0.30 -6.32
C ALA A 124 10.08 0.27 -6.99
N VAL A 125 8.90 0.13 -6.34
CA VAL A 125 7.64 0.69 -6.85
C VAL A 125 7.63 2.22 -6.74
N LEU A 126 8.12 2.81 -5.64
CA LEU A 126 8.26 4.27 -5.49
C LEU A 126 9.13 4.85 -6.60
N SER A 127 10.28 4.23 -6.86
CA SER A 127 11.18 4.62 -7.94
C SER A 127 10.49 4.51 -9.31
N TRP A 128 9.75 3.43 -9.56
CA TRP A 128 9.00 3.27 -10.79
C TRP A 128 7.92 4.35 -10.95
N VAL A 129 7.13 4.65 -9.91
CA VAL A 129 6.12 5.72 -9.93
C VAL A 129 6.75 7.08 -10.20
N ALA A 130 7.88 7.40 -9.56
CA ALA A 130 8.61 8.65 -9.80
C ALA A 130 9.06 8.77 -11.27
N HIS A 131 9.51 7.67 -11.89
CA HIS A 131 9.87 7.65 -13.32
C HIS A 131 8.66 7.81 -14.27
N GLN A 132 7.46 7.39 -13.86
CA GLN A 132 6.24 7.66 -14.65
C GLN A 132 5.86 9.16 -14.65
N HIS A 133 6.28 9.91 -13.61
CA HIS A 133 5.92 11.31 -13.39
C HIS A 133 7.14 12.19 -13.06
N PRO A 134 8.14 12.27 -13.96
CA PRO A 134 9.43 12.91 -13.67
C PRO A 134 9.33 14.42 -13.40
N GLN A 135 8.19 15.04 -13.74
CA GLN A 135 7.91 16.45 -13.48
C GLN A 135 7.26 16.71 -12.12
N LEU A 136 6.87 15.67 -11.39
CA LEU A 136 6.24 15.79 -10.07
C LEU A 136 7.26 15.50 -8.97
N PRO A 137 7.03 15.99 -7.74
CA PRO A 137 7.79 15.57 -6.58
C PRO A 137 7.72 14.04 -6.37
N PRO A 138 8.64 13.47 -5.56
CA PRO A 138 8.53 12.07 -5.16
C PRO A 138 7.12 11.71 -4.65
N PRO A 139 6.67 10.46 -4.81
CA PRO A 139 5.34 10.05 -4.36
C PRO A 139 5.12 10.30 -2.87
N ALA A 140 3.91 10.67 -2.46
CA ALA A 140 3.50 10.46 -1.09
C ALA A 140 3.35 8.95 -0.85
N LEU A 141 3.63 8.50 0.37
CA LEU A 141 3.50 7.10 0.75
C LEU A 141 2.42 6.95 1.82
N LEU A 142 1.42 6.13 1.55
CA LEU A 142 0.40 5.74 2.50
C LEU A 142 0.54 4.26 2.82
N GLY A 143 0.76 3.93 4.09
CA GLY A 143 0.71 2.56 4.57
C GLY A 143 -0.51 2.33 5.45
N TYR A 144 -1.21 1.21 5.23
CA TYR A 144 -2.31 0.75 6.06
C TYR A 144 -1.89 -0.45 6.89
N SER A 145 -2.12 -0.41 8.21
CA SER A 145 -1.85 -1.54 9.11
C SER A 145 -0.40 -2.04 8.98
N ASN A 146 -0.17 -3.27 8.56
CA ASN A 146 1.18 -3.77 8.26
C ASN A 146 1.90 -2.94 7.18
N GLY A 147 1.16 -2.38 6.22
CA GLY A 147 1.72 -1.44 5.25
C GLY A 147 2.23 -0.15 5.90
N ALA A 148 1.63 0.28 7.03
CA ALA A 148 2.13 1.43 7.80
C ALA A 148 3.48 1.13 8.47
N ARG A 149 3.70 -0.13 8.90
CA ARG A 149 5.02 -0.60 9.36
C ARG A 149 6.08 -0.43 8.27
N VAL A 150 5.79 -0.94 7.07
CA VAL A 150 6.69 -0.84 5.92
C VAL A 150 6.92 0.62 5.53
N ALA A 151 5.88 1.44 5.52
CA ALA A 151 5.96 2.86 5.19
C ALA A 151 6.83 3.65 6.19
N LEU A 152 6.75 3.33 7.49
CA LEU A 152 7.62 3.94 8.50
C LEU A 152 9.08 3.55 8.29
N LEU A 153 9.37 2.29 7.95
CA LEU A 153 10.74 1.86 7.63
C LEU A 153 11.29 2.56 6.37
N ILE A 154 10.48 2.74 5.33
CA ILE A 154 10.86 3.53 4.14
C ILE A 154 11.21 4.96 4.54
N ALA A 155 10.36 5.60 5.34
CA ALA A 155 10.61 6.99 5.79
C ALA A 155 11.89 7.13 6.62
N GLN A 156 12.29 6.09 7.35
CA GLN A 156 13.52 6.05 8.11
C GLN A 156 14.76 5.81 7.23
N GLN A 157 14.67 4.86 6.29
CA GLN A 157 15.81 4.39 5.51
C GLN A 157 16.01 5.16 4.22
N HIS A 158 14.92 5.59 3.58
CA HIS A 158 14.87 6.22 2.27
C HIS A 158 14.00 7.49 2.26
N PRO A 159 14.19 8.46 3.20
CA PRO A 159 13.30 9.62 3.33
C PRO A 159 13.19 10.45 2.05
N GLN A 160 14.22 10.43 1.19
CA GLN A 160 14.22 11.14 -0.09
C GLN A 160 13.36 10.46 -1.18
N ALA A 161 12.96 9.21 -0.99
CA ALA A 161 12.10 8.49 -1.94
C ALA A 161 10.63 8.92 -1.88
N VAL A 162 10.25 9.67 -0.85
CA VAL A 162 8.87 10.07 -0.58
C VAL A 162 8.76 11.55 -0.25
N SER A 163 7.62 12.17 -0.57
CA SER A 163 7.35 13.59 -0.28
C SER A 163 6.49 13.79 0.96
N ALA A 164 5.78 12.78 1.42
CA ALA A 164 4.95 12.78 2.62
C ALA A 164 4.64 11.37 3.05
N LEU A 165 4.33 11.20 4.33
CA LEU A 165 4.02 9.92 4.95
C LEU A 165 2.63 9.94 5.57
N VAL A 166 1.79 8.95 5.24
CA VAL A 166 0.53 8.68 5.91
C VAL A 166 0.61 7.30 6.55
N LEU A 167 0.51 7.25 7.86
CA LEU A 167 0.47 6.03 8.66
C LEU A 167 -0.97 5.82 9.14
N TYR A 168 -1.69 4.94 8.46
CA TYR A 168 -3.08 4.63 8.77
C TYR A 168 -3.19 3.29 9.50
N GLY A 169 -3.83 3.34 10.66
CA GLY A 169 -4.01 2.14 11.49
C GLY A 169 -2.68 1.50 11.90
N PHE A 170 -1.69 2.29 12.30
CA PHE A 170 -0.38 1.80 12.71
C PHE A 170 -0.50 0.91 13.94
N PRO A 171 -0.13 -0.40 13.86
CA PRO A 171 -0.60 -1.39 14.83
C PRO A 171 0.38 -1.70 15.97
N ASP A 172 1.49 -0.95 16.12
CA ASP A 172 2.51 -1.27 17.12
C ASP A 172 2.68 -0.16 18.16
N ASP A 173 3.01 -0.57 19.37
CA ASP A 173 3.65 0.30 20.34
C ASP A 173 5.16 0.34 20.06
N VAL A 174 5.65 1.51 19.60
CA VAL A 174 7.07 1.71 19.29
C VAL A 174 7.98 1.73 20.53
N ASP A 175 7.39 1.76 21.72
CA ASP A 175 8.09 1.69 23.00
C ASP A 175 8.07 0.28 23.60
N ALA A 176 7.30 -0.64 22.99
CA ALA A 176 7.28 -2.03 23.41
C ALA A 176 8.60 -2.75 23.08
N ALA A 177 8.94 -3.74 23.87
CA ALA A 177 10.03 -4.65 23.55
C ALA A 177 9.69 -5.43 22.25
N PRO A 178 10.67 -5.65 21.36
CA PRO A 178 10.45 -6.44 20.16
C PRO A 178 9.89 -7.84 20.46
N ASP A 179 8.95 -8.31 19.64
CA ASP A 179 8.47 -9.69 19.72
C ASP A 179 9.60 -10.63 19.29
N THR A 180 10.04 -11.46 20.21
CA THR A 180 11.12 -12.45 20.01
C THR A 180 10.58 -13.86 19.72
N THR A 181 9.27 -14.00 19.51
CA THR A 181 8.66 -15.30 19.19
C THR A 181 9.25 -15.85 17.89
N PRO A 182 9.90 -17.03 17.90
CA PRO A 182 10.49 -17.58 16.70
C PRO A 182 9.43 -17.82 15.62
N ALA A 183 9.72 -17.39 14.39
CA ALA A 183 8.87 -17.74 13.26
C ALA A 183 8.88 -19.26 13.04
N PRO A 184 7.77 -19.85 12.54
CA PRO A 184 7.75 -21.26 12.14
C PRO A 184 8.91 -21.58 11.19
N ALA A 185 9.46 -22.80 11.25
CA ALA A 185 10.57 -23.21 10.40
C ALA A 185 10.23 -23.17 8.90
N GLN A 186 8.95 -23.37 8.56
CA GLN A 186 8.43 -23.35 7.20
C GLN A 186 7.18 -22.46 7.11
N PRO A 187 6.91 -21.83 5.95
CA PRO A 187 5.68 -21.08 5.72
C PRO A 187 4.46 -21.99 5.88
N LEU A 188 3.47 -21.54 6.63
CA LEU A 188 2.24 -22.30 6.90
C LEU A 188 1.34 -22.42 5.68
N ARG A 189 1.33 -21.37 4.82
CA ARG A 189 0.46 -21.27 3.63
C ARG A 189 -0.99 -21.56 3.96
N ALA A 190 -1.45 -21.03 5.09
CA ALA A 190 -2.81 -21.23 5.57
C ALA A 190 -3.81 -20.67 4.55
N ARG A 191 -4.89 -21.41 4.30
CA ARG A 191 -5.99 -20.91 3.49
C ARG A 191 -6.67 -19.75 4.22
N THR A 192 -7.07 -18.76 3.45
CA THR A 192 -7.94 -17.68 3.92
C THR A 192 -9.40 -18.17 3.95
N THR A 193 -10.22 -17.51 4.74
CA THR A 193 -11.64 -17.84 4.88
C THR A 193 -12.50 -16.59 4.85
N ALA A 194 -13.77 -16.74 4.45
CA ALA A 194 -14.74 -15.67 4.49
C ALA A 194 -14.96 -15.15 5.92
N ALA A 195 -14.89 -16.03 6.92
CA ALA A 195 -14.99 -15.64 8.32
C ALA A 195 -13.82 -14.70 8.70
N ALA A 196 -12.58 -15.07 8.37
CA ALA A 196 -11.43 -14.21 8.66
C ALA A 196 -11.47 -12.86 7.95
N ALA A 197 -12.03 -12.78 6.73
CA ALA A 197 -12.22 -11.50 6.04
C ALA A 197 -13.36 -10.67 6.65
N GLY A 198 -14.38 -11.31 7.19
CA GLY A 198 -15.47 -10.65 7.88
C GLY A 198 -15.06 -10.06 9.23
N GLU A 199 -14.05 -10.63 9.89
CA GLU A 199 -13.51 -10.14 11.17
C GLU A 199 -12.79 -8.79 11.06
N ASP A 200 -12.43 -8.34 9.85
CA ASP A 200 -11.85 -7.00 9.63
C ASP A 200 -12.86 -5.88 9.96
N PHE A 201 -14.17 -6.14 9.83
CA PHE A 201 -15.22 -5.21 10.24
C PHE A 201 -15.54 -5.41 11.72
N ILE A 202 -14.82 -4.72 12.58
CA ILE A 202 -14.84 -4.90 14.03
C ILE A 202 -16.07 -4.21 14.65
N THR A 203 -16.37 -3.00 14.20
CA THR A 203 -17.47 -2.19 14.70
C THR A 203 -18.80 -2.64 14.11
N ALA A 204 -19.77 -2.95 14.96
CA ALA A 204 -21.10 -3.31 14.51
C ALA A 204 -21.74 -2.13 13.74
N ASN A 205 -22.31 -2.44 12.57
CA ASN A 205 -22.99 -1.46 11.69
C ASN A 205 -22.12 -0.31 11.15
N ALA A 206 -20.79 -0.42 11.20
CA ALA A 206 -19.89 0.56 10.57
C ALA A 206 -19.93 0.52 9.03
N ALA A 207 -20.44 -0.57 8.46
CA ALA A 207 -20.66 -0.72 7.02
C ALA A 207 -21.92 -1.56 6.73
N PRO A 208 -22.64 -1.28 5.61
CA PRO A 208 -23.73 -2.11 5.13
C PRO A 208 -23.32 -3.57 4.89
N LEU A 209 -24.24 -4.50 5.00
CA LEU A 209 -23.98 -5.92 4.74
C LEU A 209 -23.47 -6.17 3.30
N SER A 210 -23.95 -5.41 2.32
CA SER A 210 -23.48 -5.47 0.93
C SER A 210 -22.02 -5.12 0.79
N VAL A 211 -21.53 -4.09 1.51
CA VAL A 211 -20.14 -3.68 1.55
C VAL A 211 -19.27 -4.78 2.15
N ARG A 212 -19.68 -5.30 3.31
CA ARG A 212 -18.98 -6.43 3.97
C ARG A 212 -18.91 -7.65 3.07
N ALA A 213 -20.03 -8.02 2.43
CA ALA A 213 -20.08 -9.17 1.52
C ALA A 213 -19.17 -8.97 0.30
N ALA A 214 -19.16 -7.77 -0.29
CA ALA A 214 -18.29 -7.43 -1.43
C ALA A 214 -16.81 -7.50 -1.04
N TYR A 215 -16.44 -6.92 0.11
CA TYR A 215 -15.08 -6.98 0.64
C TYR A 215 -14.63 -8.42 0.85
N VAL A 216 -15.43 -9.22 1.58
CA VAL A 216 -15.14 -10.63 1.85
C VAL A 216 -14.93 -11.42 0.57
N ALA A 217 -15.82 -11.25 -0.42
CA ALA A 217 -15.71 -11.94 -1.70
C ALA A 217 -14.43 -11.56 -2.47
N GLN A 218 -14.12 -10.26 -2.55
CA GLN A 218 -12.92 -9.80 -3.24
C GLN A 218 -11.64 -10.21 -2.50
N ALA A 219 -11.60 -10.08 -1.18
CA ALA A 219 -10.46 -10.44 -0.34
C ALA A 219 -10.09 -11.93 -0.47
N VAL A 220 -11.05 -12.83 -0.28
CA VAL A 220 -10.80 -14.28 -0.40
C VAL A 220 -10.46 -14.70 -1.83
N SER A 221 -11.05 -14.03 -2.84
CA SER A 221 -10.74 -14.31 -4.25
C SER A 221 -9.32 -13.87 -4.62
N ALA A 222 -8.89 -12.71 -4.15
CA ALA A 222 -7.56 -12.17 -4.44
C ALA A 222 -6.46 -12.93 -3.67
N ASP A 223 -6.73 -13.29 -2.42
CA ASP A 223 -5.77 -13.88 -1.50
C ASP A 223 -6.27 -15.22 -0.93
N PRO A 224 -6.39 -16.29 -1.75
CA PRO A 224 -6.93 -17.58 -1.29
C PRO A 224 -5.99 -18.31 -0.32
N VAL A 225 -4.73 -17.89 -0.25
CA VAL A 225 -3.70 -18.44 0.65
C VAL A 225 -2.97 -17.27 1.31
N ARG A 226 -2.96 -17.27 2.62
CA ARG A 226 -2.32 -16.23 3.44
C ARG A 226 -0.83 -16.12 3.15
N THR A 227 -0.33 -14.90 3.04
CA THR A 227 1.12 -14.64 2.98
C THR A 227 1.72 -14.77 4.37
N ASP A 228 2.82 -15.51 4.45
CA ASP A 228 3.56 -15.71 5.68
C ASP A 228 4.64 -14.64 5.83
N TRP A 229 4.57 -13.91 6.94
CA TRP A 229 5.60 -12.95 7.32
C TRP A 229 6.60 -13.61 8.26
N ARG A 230 7.85 -13.54 7.87
CA ARG A 230 8.94 -14.00 8.72
C ARG A 230 9.52 -12.84 9.50
N ALA A 231 9.74 -13.08 10.78
CA ALA A 231 10.43 -12.15 11.65
C ALA A 231 9.73 -10.79 11.77
N MET A 232 8.54 -10.79 12.36
CA MET A 232 7.84 -9.55 12.75
C MET A 232 8.70 -8.70 13.69
N GLU A 233 9.55 -9.31 14.48
CA GLU A 233 10.55 -8.69 15.36
C GLU A 233 11.61 -7.86 14.60
N GLN A 234 11.75 -8.05 13.29
CA GLN A 234 12.68 -7.26 12.46
C GLN A 234 12.13 -5.88 12.03
N PHE A 235 10.92 -5.53 12.45
CA PHE A 235 10.45 -4.16 12.34
C PHE A 235 11.13 -3.28 13.39
N ALA A 236 12.36 -2.87 13.10
CA ALA A 236 13.14 -2.00 14.00
C ALA A 236 12.74 -0.54 13.79
N PHE A 237 11.74 -0.07 14.54
CA PHE A 237 11.25 1.30 14.42
C PHE A 237 12.13 2.29 15.18
N GLN A 238 12.51 3.36 14.50
CA GLN A 238 13.21 4.53 15.03
C GLN A 238 12.51 5.80 14.53
N PRO A 239 11.30 6.10 15.04
CA PRO A 239 10.48 7.20 14.53
C PRO A 239 11.17 8.57 14.61
N GLU A 240 12.14 8.72 15.51
CA GLU A 240 12.97 9.92 15.66
C GLU A 240 13.86 10.22 14.45
N GLN A 241 14.09 9.26 13.57
CA GLN A 241 14.79 9.48 12.30
C GLN A 241 13.92 10.17 11.24
N VAL A 242 12.60 10.18 11.44
CA VAL A 242 11.68 10.88 10.54
C VAL A 242 11.63 12.35 10.97
N THR A 243 12.48 13.17 10.34
CA THR A 243 12.71 14.58 10.74
C THR A 243 12.16 15.60 9.74
N THR A 244 12.21 15.30 8.43
CA THR A 244 11.92 16.28 7.39
C THR A 244 10.60 16.01 6.64
N LEU A 245 10.10 14.78 6.71
CA LEU A 245 8.87 14.42 6.00
C LEU A 245 7.64 14.92 6.75
N PRO A 246 6.68 15.55 6.06
CA PRO A 246 5.32 15.73 6.59
C PRO A 246 4.70 14.37 6.93
N VAL A 247 4.10 14.25 8.12
CA VAL A 247 3.51 12.98 8.61
C VAL A 247 2.06 13.18 9.03
N LEU A 248 1.18 12.30 8.56
CA LEU A 248 -0.17 12.13 9.07
C LEU A 248 -0.29 10.78 9.77
N LEU A 249 -0.62 10.78 11.06
CA LEU A 249 -1.18 9.61 11.73
C LEU A 249 -2.70 9.65 11.59
N LEU A 250 -3.28 8.55 11.12
CA LEU A 250 -4.72 8.41 10.90
C LEU A 250 -5.23 7.10 11.50
N ARG A 251 -6.28 7.14 12.30
CA ARG A 251 -6.90 5.96 12.90
C ARG A 251 -8.40 6.12 13.10
N GLY A 252 -9.12 5.02 13.25
CA GLY A 252 -10.48 5.03 13.78
C GLY A 252 -10.49 5.16 15.32
N VAL A 253 -11.54 5.78 15.87
CA VAL A 253 -11.73 5.85 17.34
C VAL A 253 -11.85 4.44 17.93
N ASP A 254 -12.60 3.58 17.23
CA ASP A 254 -12.97 2.24 17.69
C ASP A 254 -11.98 1.16 17.23
N ASP A 255 -10.82 1.57 16.67
CA ASP A 255 -9.76 0.65 16.21
C ASP A 255 -9.02 0.02 17.40
N PRO A 256 -9.21 -1.29 17.68
CA PRO A 256 -8.53 -1.95 18.80
C PRO A 256 -7.12 -2.44 18.44
N ILE A 257 -6.76 -2.41 17.14
CA ILE A 257 -5.45 -2.85 16.63
C ILE A 257 -4.46 -1.69 16.66
N ALA A 258 -4.88 -0.51 16.19
CA ALA A 258 -4.10 0.71 16.26
C ALA A 258 -4.59 1.57 17.43
N THR A 259 -4.20 1.22 18.64
CA THR A 259 -4.74 1.86 19.84
C THR A 259 -4.34 3.33 19.95
N GLN A 260 -5.11 4.11 20.69
CA GLN A 260 -4.76 5.50 20.95
C GLN A 260 -3.43 5.62 21.69
N ALA A 261 -3.14 4.72 22.63
CA ALA A 261 -1.91 4.74 23.41
C ALA A 261 -0.69 4.50 22.53
N ASP A 262 -0.71 3.46 21.71
CA ASP A 262 0.41 3.10 20.84
C ASP A 262 0.69 4.20 19.80
N ASN A 263 -0.37 4.78 19.22
CA ASN A 263 -0.25 5.90 18.29
C ASN A 263 0.22 7.18 18.98
N ALA A 264 -0.06 7.38 20.28
CA ALA A 264 0.49 8.50 21.06
C ALA A 264 2.00 8.34 21.27
N HIS A 265 2.49 7.14 21.56
CA HIS A 265 3.92 6.84 21.66
C HIS A 265 4.62 7.12 20.32
N LEU A 266 4.07 6.62 19.21
CA LEU A 266 4.61 6.91 17.88
C LEU A 266 4.64 8.42 17.59
N TYR A 267 3.52 9.14 17.84
CA TYR A 267 3.43 10.58 17.59
C TYR A 267 4.44 11.36 18.41
N ALA A 268 4.66 10.98 19.67
CA ALA A 268 5.61 11.64 20.56
C ALA A 268 7.07 11.45 20.10
N ARG A 269 7.39 10.29 19.51
CA ARG A 269 8.75 9.96 19.03
C ARG A 269 9.08 10.53 17.66
N LEU A 270 8.09 10.78 16.78
CA LEU A 270 8.30 11.46 15.50
C LEU A 270 8.94 12.83 15.71
N ARG A 271 9.94 13.19 14.92
CA ARG A 271 10.66 14.48 14.98
C ARG A 271 10.30 15.43 13.85
N SER A 272 9.46 15.01 12.91
CA SER A 272 8.93 15.92 11.89
C SER A 272 8.21 17.12 12.53
N GLU A 273 8.53 18.33 12.07
CA GLU A 273 7.83 19.55 12.49
C GLU A 273 6.40 19.61 11.92
N ASP A 274 6.21 19.15 10.67
CA ASP A 274 4.88 19.03 10.05
C ASP A 274 4.30 17.64 10.32
N ARG A 275 3.76 17.44 11.51
CA ARG A 275 3.06 16.21 11.88
C ARG A 275 1.64 16.48 12.34
N SER A 276 0.74 15.61 11.94
CA SER A 276 -0.69 15.67 12.30
C SER A 276 -1.16 14.32 12.80
N TRP A 277 -2.15 14.37 13.64
CA TRP A 277 -2.88 13.19 14.11
C TRP A 277 -4.36 13.41 13.92
N VAL A 278 -5.02 12.54 13.16
CA VAL A 278 -6.45 12.54 12.95
C VAL A 278 -7.04 11.24 13.47
N THR A 279 -8.09 11.34 14.27
CA THR A 279 -8.89 10.21 14.74
C THR A 279 -10.30 10.35 14.18
N LEU A 280 -10.77 9.33 13.46
CA LEU A 280 -12.09 9.33 12.83
C LEU A 280 -13.14 8.77 13.81
N PRO A 281 -14.21 9.51 14.11
CA PRO A 281 -15.30 8.98 14.93
C PRO A 281 -16.06 7.88 14.18
N HIS A 282 -16.64 6.94 14.92
CA HIS A 282 -17.44 5.84 14.37
C HIS A 282 -16.72 5.00 13.32
N ALA A 283 -15.42 4.81 13.50
CA ALA A 283 -14.54 4.14 12.56
C ALA A 283 -13.63 3.15 13.30
N ASP A 284 -13.38 2.02 12.70
CA ASP A 284 -12.41 1.05 13.19
C ASP A 284 -11.19 0.90 12.28
N HIS A 285 -10.62 -0.29 12.22
CA HIS A 285 -9.38 -0.55 11.49
C HIS A 285 -9.54 -0.44 9.96
N VAL A 286 -10.75 -0.66 9.43
CA VAL A 286 -11.05 -0.61 7.98
C VAL A 286 -11.90 0.61 7.57
N ALA A 287 -11.79 1.71 8.31
CA ALA A 287 -12.51 2.97 8.08
C ALA A 287 -12.54 3.43 6.60
N HIS A 288 -11.54 3.08 5.82
CA HIS A 288 -11.41 3.44 4.41
C HIS A 288 -12.40 2.72 3.48
N VAL A 289 -13.08 1.68 3.94
CA VAL A 289 -14.16 0.96 3.22
C VAL A 289 -15.50 0.99 3.96
N GLU A 290 -15.53 1.55 5.16
CA GLU A 290 -16.74 1.74 5.97
C GLU A 290 -17.55 2.97 5.56
N ASP A 291 -18.62 3.29 6.28
CA ASP A 291 -19.42 4.51 6.07
C ASP A 291 -18.63 5.80 6.33
N THR A 292 -17.49 5.67 6.99
CA THR A 292 -16.49 6.73 7.21
C THR A 292 -15.54 6.95 6.04
N HIS A 293 -15.69 6.21 4.91
CA HIS A 293 -14.85 6.32 3.71
C HIS A 293 -14.60 7.77 3.26
N ALA A 294 -15.67 8.57 3.16
CA ALA A 294 -15.55 9.96 2.73
C ALA A 294 -14.71 10.81 3.70
N ALA A 295 -14.93 10.67 5.01
CA ALA A 295 -14.16 11.37 6.03
C ALA A 295 -12.68 10.92 6.05
N TRP A 296 -12.44 9.63 5.80
CA TRP A 296 -11.09 9.09 5.66
C TRP A 296 -10.36 9.70 4.45
N VAL A 297 -11.01 9.73 3.28
CA VAL A 297 -10.47 10.36 2.06
C VAL A 297 -10.21 11.85 2.28
N ASP A 298 -11.14 12.58 2.90
CA ASP A 298 -10.99 14.01 3.19
C ASP A 298 -9.80 14.29 4.11
N ALA A 299 -9.56 13.46 5.11
CA ALA A 299 -8.39 13.58 6.00
C ALA A 299 -7.08 13.44 5.23
N VAL A 300 -6.97 12.41 4.37
CA VAL A 300 -5.78 12.18 3.53
C VAL A 300 -5.58 13.31 2.53
N VAL A 301 -6.62 13.67 1.77
CA VAL A 301 -6.56 14.72 0.74
C VAL A 301 -6.25 16.08 1.34
N SER A 302 -6.84 16.43 2.49
CA SER A 302 -6.56 17.69 3.19
C SER A 302 -5.11 17.77 3.66
N PHE A 303 -4.55 16.67 4.14
CA PHE A 303 -3.14 16.60 4.50
C PHE A 303 -2.23 16.78 3.27
N LEU A 304 -2.51 16.09 2.16
CA LEU A 304 -1.71 16.15 0.94
C LEU A 304 -1.75 17.52 0.24
N ARG A 305 -2.81 18.31 0.46
CA ARG A 305 -2.99 19.65 -0.13
C ARG A 305 -2.31 20.78 0.64
N ARG A 306 -1.72 20.53 1.78
CA ARG A 306 -1.04 21.57 2.55
C ARG A 306 0.06 22.22 1.73
N PRO A 307 0.25 23.54 1.83
CA PRO A 307 1.44 24.21 1.30
C PRO A 307 2.70 23.60 1.92
N ARG A 308 3.70 23.34 1.12
CA ARG A 308 4.98 22.79 1.54
C ARG A 308 6.12 23.67 1.06
#